data_c54d0648201ce5f615887a5dafc971ef
#
_entry.id   c54d0648201ce5f615887a5dafc971ef
#
_cell.length_a   1.000
_cell.length_b   1.000
_cell.length_c   1.000
_cell.angle_alpha   90.00
_cell.angle_beta   90.00
_cell.angle_gamma   90.00
#
_symmetry.space_group_name_H-M   'P 1'
#
loop_
_entity.id
_entity.type
_entity.pdbx_description
1 polymer ?
#
loop_
_entity_poly.entity_id
_entity_poly.type
_entity_poly.pdbx_seq_one_letter_code
_entity_poly.pdbx_strand_id
1 'polypeptide(L)'
;MNKATLSIATLLVVAGYICSSVAVAQNREWGVNRSIQKVSDSVFRWGSDNQYGAYIVGSEAIAVVDGHYCPSGTMQWLKAELARRHDVPVKYVILSHDHPDHICNSQVFDDTAIAIGHRNILPHIMREHRQSIVPDITFDDSMDVLLGGVTVRLLYLGPSHSDNLIQVHVPDEKVMIAVDMAKGKSLYPDYRDMDVHSTLRVLKMLGNMGDIEVVLPGHGPISDQQNFRDQHRYLQALRDEVLDYMVSGKSLAEIRDLVTLDDFSDYGGHDRLLDQNIVTMWDYLYRYREPNQRITEDEAVLCREDVTQCRTADRPASTL
;
A
#
# COMPACT_ATOMS: atom_id res chain seq x y z
N MET A 1 -76.48 19.32 44.46
CA MET A 1 -76.60 18.64 43.15
C MET A 1 -75.64 19.35 42.22
N ASN A 2 -74.43 18.86 42.14
CA ASN A 2 -73.35 19.41 41.23
C ASN A 2 -72.91 18.31 40.29
N LYS A 3 -73.15 18.59 39.02
CA LYS A 3 -72.68 17.68 37.92
C LYS A 3 -71.21 17.98 37.65
N ALA A 4 -70.36 17.01 37.84
CA ALA A 4 -68.98 17.02 37.42
C ALA A 4 -68.89 16.72 35.92
N THR A 5 -68.38 17.66 35.17
CA THR A 5 -68.07 17.51 33.75
C THR A 5 -66.69 16.85 33.59
N LEU A 6 -66.70 15.71 33.01
CA LEU A 6 -65.48 14.93 32.69
C LEU A 6 -64.91 15.42 31.36
N SER A 7 -63.78 16.09 31.40
CA SER A 7 -63.05 16.48 30.19
C SER A 7 -62.21 15.29 29.69
N ILE A 8 -62.51 14.78 28.51
CA ILE A 8 -61.75 13.77 27.81
C ILE A 8 -60.57 14.51 27.12
N ALA A 9 -59.40 14.28 27.65
CA ALA A 9 -58.14 14.72 26.97
C ALA A 9 -57.83 13.75 25.85
N THR A 10 -57.94 14.20 24.63
CA THR A 10 -57.56 13.45 23.44
C THR A 10 -56.04 13.36 23.37
N LEU A 11 -55.50 12.18 23.63
CA LEU A 11 -54.07 11.90 23.50
C LEU A 11 -53.78 11.69 22.01
N LEU A 12 -53.19 12.68 21.36
CA LEU A 12 -52.64 12.58 20.00
C LEU A 12 -51.34 11.76 20.09
N VAL A 13 -51.42 10.49 19.73
CA VAL A 13 -50.25 9.63 19.48
C VAL A 13 -49.64 10.04 18.13
N VAL A 14 -48.59 10.85 18.19
CA VAL A 14 -47.76 11.09 17.02
C VAL A 14 -46.91 9.82 16.83
N ALA A 15 -47.36 8.94 15.95
CA ALA A 15 -46.57 7.82 15.47
C ALA A 15 -45.43 8.40 14.60
N GLY A 16 -44.29 8.69 15.22
CA GLY A 16 -43.06 8.97 14.52
C GLY A 16 -42.63 7.76 13.73
N TYR A 17 -42.79 7.82 12.42
CA TYR A 17 -42.11 6.90 11.52
C TYR A 17 -40.62 7.13 11.65
N ILE A 18 -39.95 6.36 12.54
CA ILE A 18 -38.51 6.17 12.50
C ILE A 18 -38.25 5.32 11.27
N CYS A 19 -38.02 5.97 10.14
CA CYS A 19 -37.46 5.33 8.97
C CYS A 19 -36.03 4.93 9.33
N SER A 20 -35.89 3.79 9.98
CA SER A 20 -34.61 3.11 10.12
C SER A 20 -34.19 2.73 8.71
N SER A 21 -33.40 3.57 8.07
CA SER A 21 -32.58 3.19 6.93
C SER A 21 -31.61 2.14 7.47
N VAL A 22 -32.06 0.89 7.48
CA VAL A 22 -31.17 -0.25 7.54
C VAL A 22 -30.37 -0.13 6.26
N ALA A 23 -29.17 0.41 6.37
CA ALA A 23 -28.19 0.27 5.32
C ALA A 23 -28.00 -1.24 5.17
N VAL A 24 -28.67 -1.79 4.16
CA VAL A 24 -28.35 -3.14 3.69
C VAL A 24 -26.92 -3.02 3.23
N ALA A 25 -25.99 -3.40 4.11
CA ALA A 25 -24.64 -3.69 3.69
C ALA A 25 -24.82 -4.74 2.60
N GLN A 26 -24.67 -4.32 1.33
CA GLN A 26 -24.62 -5.26 0.23
C GLN A 26 -23.51 -6.21 0.62
N ASN A 27 -23.86 -7.46 0.89
CA ASN A 27 -22.88 -8.53 1.08
C ASN A 27 -22.11 -8.63 -0.25
N ARG A 28 -21.04 -7.85 -0.38
CA ARG A 28 -20.15 -7.95 -1.52
C ARG A 28 -19.49 -9.32 -1.42
N GLU A 29 -19.81 -10.19 -2.36
CA GLU A 29 -19.16 -11.48 -2.46
C GLU A 29 -17.74 -11.24 -3.01
N TRP A 30 -16.73 -11.54 -2.20
CA TRP A 30 -15.33 -11.37 -2.55
C TRP A 30 -14.77 -12.66 -3.15
N GLY A 31 -13.83 -12.53 -4.07
CA GLY A 31 -13.17 -13.68 -4.68
C GLY A 31 -14.00 -14.37 -5.76
N VAL A 32 -14.87 -13.64 -6.45
CA VAL A 32 -15.77 -14.21 -7.48
C VAL A 32 -15.05 -14.38 -8.82
N ASN A 33 -14.31 -13.37 -9.29
CA ASN A 33 -13.66 -13.35 -10.60
C ASN A 33 -12.18 -13.75 -10.49
N ARG A 34 -11.94 -14.99 -10.05
CA ARG A 34 -10.58 -15.52 -9.86
C ARG A 34 -9.92 -15.80 -11.19
N SER A 35 -8.65 -15.42 -11.29
CA SER A 35 -7.86 -15.64 -12.50
C SER A 35 -6.41 -15.99 -12.16
N ILE A 36 -5.78 -16.71 -13.10
CA ILE A 36 -4.33 -16.90 -13.16
C ILE A 36 -3.88 -16.52 -14.56
N GLN A 37 -2.94 -15.60 -14.64
CA GLN A 37 -2.35 -15.12 -15.89
C GLN A 37 -0.86 -15.45 -15.90
N LYS A 38 -0.36 -16.11 -16.95
CA LYS A 38 1.07 -16.27 -17.18
C LYS A 38 1.67 -14.93 -17.57
N VAL A 39 2.75 -14.53 -16.89
CA VAL A 39 3.44 -13.24 -17.11
C VAL A 39 4.74 -13.46 -17.89
N SER A 40 5.53 -14.44 -17.44
CA SER A 40 6.79 -14.86 -18.07
C SER A 40 6.94 -16.38 -17.96
N ASP A 41 8.12 -16.94 -18.17
CA ASP A 41 8.27 -18.39 -18.15
C ASP A 41 7.98 -19.02 -16.79
N SER A 42 8.44 -18.38 -15.70
CA SER A 42 8.26 -18.86 -14.33
C SER A 42 7.25 -18.07 -13.54
N VAL A 43 6.90 -16.84 -13.94
CA VAL A 43 6.07 -15.93 -13.14
C VAL A 43 4.62 -15.91 -13.61
N PHE A 44 3.73 -16.04 -12.65
CA PHE A 44 2.28 -15.99 -12.85
C PHE A 44 1.66 -15.00 -11.88
N ARG A 45 0.71 -14.21 -12.37
CA ARG A 45 -0.15 -13.35 -11.55
C ARG A 45 -1.45 -14.06 -11.25
N TRP A 46 -1.88 -14.05 -10.02
CA TRP A 46 -3.19 -14.56 -9.60
C TRP A 46 -3.98 -13.48 -8.86
N GLY A 47 -5.29 -13.62 -8.80
CA GLY A 47 -6.12 -12.71 -8.02
C GLY A 47 -7.58 -12.70 -8.43
N SER A 48 -8.33 -11.77 -7.80
CA SER A 48 -9.72 -11.47 -8.07
C SER A 48 -10.06 -10.05 -7.60
N ASP A 49 -11.14 -9.48 -8.12
CA ASP A 49 -11.72 -8.22 -7.61
C ASP A 49 -10.75 -7.03 -7.52
N ASN A 50 -9.83 -6.93 -8.48
CA ASN A 50 -8.78 -5.92 -8.53
C ASN A 50 -7.74 -6.05 -7.40
N GLN A 51 -7.58 -7.26 -6.85
CA GLN A 51 -6.56 -7.57 -5.87
C GLN A 51 -5.78 -8.80 -6.31
N TYR A 52 -4.45 -8.66 -6.31
CA TYR A 52 -3.58 -9.59 -6.98
C TYR A 52 -2.32 -9.87 -6.17
N GLY A 53 -1.89 -11.13 -6.25
CA GLY A 53 -0.57 -11.58 -5.89
C GLY A 53 0.11 -12.26 -7.08
N ALA A 54 1.20 -12.94 -6.79
CA ALA A 54 1.92 -13.71 -7.81
C ALA A 54 2.31 -15.08 -7.27
N TYR A 55 2.71 -15.97 -8.18
CA TYR A 55 3.50 -17.14 -7.81
C TYR A 55 4.60 -17.38 -8.84
N ILE A 56 5.69 -17.93 -8.37
CA ILE A 56 6.89 -18.21 -9.16
C ILE A 56 7.17 -19.71 -9.11
N VAL A 57 7.40 -20.32 -10.26
CA VAL A 57 7.60 -21.76 -10.43
C VAL A 57 9.04 -22.05 -10.86
N GLY A 58 9.79 -22.72 -10.02
CA GLY A 58 11.06 -23.33 -10.38
C GLY A 58 10.95 -24.83 -10.59
N SER A 59 12.07 -25.51 -10.87
CA SER A 59 12.08 -26.97 -11.07
C SER A 59 11.92 -27.76 -9.76
N GLU A 60 12.10 -27.14 -8.59
CA GLU A 60 12.07 -27.81 -7.27
C GLU A 60 11.00 -27.30 -6.32
N ALA A 61 10.47 -26.09 -6.57
CA ALA A 61 9.56 -25.43 -5.68
C ALA A 61 8.74 -24.34 -6.37
N ILE A 62 7.61 -24.01 -5.73
CA ILE A 62 6.82 -22.83 -6.01
C ILE A 62 6.94 -21.88 -4.80
N ALA A 63 7.11 -20.58 -5.08
CA ALA A 63 6.92 -19.51 -4.12
C ALA A 63 5.62 -18.75 -4.44
N VAL A 64 4.74 -18.60 -3.45
CA VAL A 64 3.53 -17.79 -3.53
C VAL A 64 3.82 -16.44 -2.88
N VAL A 65 3.48 -15.35 -3.54
CA VAL A 65 3.58 -13.99 -3.02
C VAL A 65 2.21 -13.53 -2.61
N ASP A 66 2.09 -13.19 -1.33
CA ASP A 66 0.92 -12.72 -0.62
C ASP A 66 -0.24 -13.73 -0.43
N GLY A 67 -1.19 -13.25 0.36
CA GLY A 67 -2.53 -13.76 0.55
C GLY A 67 -3.56 -12.92 -0.21
N HIS A 68 -4.78 -12.86 0.31
CA HIS A 68 -5.89 -12.14 -0.32
C HIS A 68 -6.78 -11.51 0.75
N TYR A 69 -7.86 -10.88 0.35
CA TYR A 69 -8.86 -10.30 1.25
C TYR A 69 -9.41 -11.32 2.24
N CYS A 70 -9.49 -10.95 3.53
CA CYS A 70 -9.92 -11.87 4.59
C CYS A 70 -11.25 -12.60 4.30
N PRO A 71 -12.31 -11.96 3.79
CA PRO A 71 -13.59 -12.64 3.55
C PRO A 71 -13.61 -13.47 2.25
N SER A 72 -12.51 -13.57 1.49
CA SER A 72 -12.49 -14.30 0.22
C SER A 72 -12.02 -15.75 0.39
N GLY A 73 -12.51 -16.65 -0.46
CA GLY A 73 -11.99 -18.02 -0.59
C GLY A 73 -10.91 -18.17 -1.67
N THR A 74 -10.23 -17.08 -2.04
CA THR A 74 -9.29 -17.07 -3.18
C THR A 74 -8.06 -17.90 -2.89
N MET A 75 -7.53 -17.89 -1.66
CA MET A 75 -6.32 -18.64 -1.33
C MET A 75 -6.53 -20.16 -1.32
N GLN A 76 -7.69 -20.63 -0.85
CA GLN A 76 -8.06 -22.06 -0.93
C GLN A 76 -8.19 -22.50 -2.39
N TRP A 77 -8.80 -21.67 -3.24
CA TRP A 77 -8.86 -21.91 -4.67
C TRP A 77 -7.46 -21.92 -5.31
N LEU A 78 -6.61 -20.96 -4.97
CA LEU A 78 -5.23 -20.90 -5.48
C LEU A 78 -4.46 -22.17 -5.12
N LYS A 79 -4.51 -22.62 -3.84
CA LYS A 79 -3.84 -23.84 -3.41
C LYS A 79 -4.28 -25.07 -4.24
N ALA A 80 -5.58 -25.20 -4.49
CA ALA A 80 -6.11 -26.29 -5.33
C ALA A 80 -5.65 -26.16 -6.80
N GLU A 81 -5.64 -24.95 -7.35
CA GLU A 81 -5.17 -24.70 -8.71
C GLU A 81 -3.68 -24.98 -8.89
N LEU A 82 -2.83 -24.62 -7.92
CA LEU A 82 -1.39 -24.90 -7.96
C LEU A 82 -1.13 -26.40 -7.94
N ALA A 83 -1.79 -27.14 -7.05
CA ALA A 83 -1.68 -28.61 -6.98
C ALA A 83 -2.15 -29.32 -8.28
N ARG A 84 -3.11 -28.73 -8.99
CA ARG A 84 -3.60 -29.26 -10.27
C ARG A 84 -2.69 -28.95 -11.45
N ARG A 85 -1.99 -27.82 -11.41
CA ARG A 85 -1.22 -27.29 -12.56
C ARG A 85 0.24 -27.68 -12.56
N HIS A 86 0.79 -27.96 -11.38
CA HIS A 86 2.23 -28.14 -11.21
C HIS A 86 2.54 -29.40 -10.39
N ASP A 87 3.58 -30.13 -10.80
CA ASP A 87 4.05 -31.33 -10.10
C ASP A 87 5.03 -30.99 -8.95
N VAL A 88 5.43 -29.71 -8.83
CA VAL A 88 6.33 -29.24 -7.76
C VAL A 88 5.53 -28.59 -6.62
N PRO A 89 5.99 -28.78 -5.36
CA PRO A 89 5.23 -28.29 -4.20
C PRO A 89 5.38 -26.78 -3.99
N VAL A 90 4.38 -26.17 -3.35
CA VAL A 90 4.52 -24.83 -2.76
C VAL A 90 5.39 -24.97 -1.52
N LYS A 91 6.62 -24.46 -1.56
CA LYS A 91 7.57 -24.48 -0.45
C LYS A 91 7.69 -23.16 0.28
N TYR A 92 7.31 -22.05 -0.35
CA TYR A 92 7.47 -20.72 0.23
C TYR A 92 6.21 -19.89 0.06
N VAL A 93 5.89 -19.13 1.11
CA VAL A 93 4.94 -18.01 1.07
C VAL A 93 5.73 -16.75 1.42
N ILE A 94 5.75 -15.79 0.53
CA ILE A 94 6.45 -14.52 0.69
C ILE A 94 5.40 -13.46 0.99
N LEU A 95 5.48 -12.81 2.14
CA LEU A 95 4.58 -11.73 2.53
C LEU A 95 5.21 -10.39 2.14
N SER A 96 4.55 -9.66 1.24
CA SER A 96 5.06 -8.36 0.79
C SER A 96 5.04 -7.30 1.89
N HIS A 97 3.96 -7.23 2.65
CA HIS A 97 3.76 -6.35 3.81
C HIS A 97 2.53 -6.79 4.63
N ASP A 98 2.24 -6.12 5.75
CA ASP A 98 1.25 -6.57 6.72
C ASP A 98 -0.21 -6.17 6.44
N HIS A 99 -0.53 -5.50 5.35
CA HIS A 99 -1.91 -5.07 5.11
C HIS A 99 -2.86 -6.27 4.90
N PRO A 100 -4.06 -6.23 5.53
CA PRO A 100 -4.96 -7.39 5.58
C PRO A 100 -5.43 -7.87 4.21
N ASP A 101 -5.54 -6.97 3.25
CA ASP A 101 -5.94 -7.31 1.90
C ASP A 101 -4.84 -8.04 1.11
N HIS A 102 -3.62 -8.07 1.60
CA HIS A 102 -2.50 -8.79 0.99
C HIS A 102 -2.07 -10.04 1.75
N ILE A 103 -2.25 -10.10 3.05
CA ILE A 103 -1.75 -11.26 3.81
C ILE A 103 -2.81 -12.22 4.32
N CYS A 104 -4.10 -11.80 4.36
CA CYS A 104 -5.16 -12.68 4.87
C CYS A 104 -5.28 -13.96 4.06
N ASN A 105 -5.64 -15.03 4.77
CA ASN A 105 -5.82 -16.38 4.25
C ASN A 105 -4.54 -17.04 3.70
N SER A 106 -3.35 -16.42 3.83
CA SER A 106 -2.09 -17.05 3.47
C SER A 106 -1.77 -18.29 4.32
N GLN A 107 -2.33 -18.39 5.53
CA GLN A 107 -2.21 -19.56 6.42
C GLN A 107 -2.77 -20.86 5.82
N VAL A 108 -3.46 -20.84 4.69
CA VAL A 108 -3.86 -22.07 3.99
C VAL A 108 -2.67 -22.91 3.53
N PHE A 109 -1.47 -22.31 3.47
CA PHE A 109 -0.21 -22.98 3.12
C PHE A 109 0.65 -23.37 4.33
N ASP A 110 0.17 -23.14 5.56
CA ASP A 110 0.92 -23.35 6.81
C ASP A 110 1.34 -24.83 7.04
N ASP A 111 0.65 -25.75 6.39
CA ASP A 111 0.94 -27.18 6.43
C ASP A 111 2.09 -27.62 5.50
N THR A 112 2.52 -26.78 4.56
CA THR A 112 3.47 -27.18 3.50
C THR A 112 4.57 -26.17 3.23
N ALA A 113 4.36 -24.88 3.52
CA ALA A 113 5.24 -23.82 3.11
C ALA A 113 5.94 -23.14 4.29
N ILE A 114 7.15 -22.66 4.04
CA ILE A 114 7.93 -21.78 4.91
C ILE A 114 7.52 -20.34 4.56
N ALA A 115 7.08 -19.60 5.54
CA ALA A 115 6.71 -18.20 5.37
C ALA A 115 7.94 -17.28 5.52
N ILE A 116 8.08 -16.31 4.61
CA ILE A 116 9.18 -15.35 4.58
C ILE A 116 8.62 -13.93 4.53
N GLY A 117 9.17 -13.03 5.33
CA GLY A 117 8.82 -11.61 5.32
C GLY A 117 9.93 -10.73 5.88
N HIS A 118 9.81 -9.42 5.72
CA HIS A 118 10.72 -8.50 6.39
C HIS A 118 10.52 -8.56 7.91
N ARG A 119 11.59 -8.35 8.73
CA ARG A 119 11.49 -8.46 10.19
C ARG A 119 10.42 -7.57 10.81
N ASN A 120 10.18 -6.40 10.24
CA ASN A 120 9.20 -5.44 10.77
C ASN A 120 7.74 -5.91 10.61
N ILE A 121 7.46 -6.94 9.80
CA ILE A 121 6.09 -7.45 9.62
C ILE A 121 5.56 -8.15 10.89
N LEU A 122 6.44 -8.81 11.66
CA LEU A 122 6.06 -9.62 12.82
C LEU A 122 5.30 -8.83 13.90
N PRO A 123 5.80 -7.64 14.36
CA PRO A 123 5.08 -6.87 15.36
C PRO A 123 3.65 -6.49 14.94
N HIS A 124 3.44 -6.21 13.65
CA HIS A 124 2.13 -5.86 13.11
C HIS A 124 1.18 -7.05 13.08
N ILE A 125 1.63 -8.19 12.54
CA ILE A 125 0.83 -9.43 12.52
C ILE A 125 0.40 -9.82 13.92
N MET A 126 1.34 -9.81 14.89
CA MET A 126 1.08 -10.24 16.26
C MET A 126 0.18 -9.27 17.02
N ARG A 127 0.44 -7.96 16.94
CA ARG A 127 -0.34 -6.93 17.63
C ARG A 127 -1.79 -6.87 17.14
N GLU A 128 -1.98 -7.02 15.84
CA GLU A 128 -3.27 -6.84 15.21
C GLU A 128 -4.02 -8.15 14.95
N HIS A 129 -3.44 -9.27 15.40
CA HIS A 129 -4.04 -10.61 15.24
C HIS A 129 -4.45 -10.89 13.79
N ARG A 130 -3.55 -10.59 12.83
CA ARG A 130 -3.82 -10.78 11.40
C ARG A 130 -4.13 -12.25 11.10
N GLN A 131 -5.12 -12.49 10.25
CA GLN A 131 -5.47 -13.83 9.75
C GLN A 131 -4.51 -14.24 8.63
N SER A 132 -3.26 -14.50 8.99
CA SER A 132 -2.13 -14.71 8.09
C SER A 132 -1.26 -15.86 8.58
N ILE A 133 -0.49 -16.46 7.68
CA ILE A 133 0.69 -17.22 8.08
C ILE A 133 1.67 -16.27 8.77
N VAL A 134 2.35 -16.78 9.80
CA VAL A 134 3.41 -16.02 10.50
C VAL A 134 4.75 -16.35 9.87
N PRO A 135 5.60 -15.38 9.52
CA PRO A 135 6.91 -15.67 8.95
C PRO A 135 7.77 -16.57 9.85
N ASP A 136 8.24 -17.68 9.27
CA ASP A 136 9.25 -18.57 9.87
C ASP A 136 10.65 -17.99 9.73
N ILE A 137 10.87 -17.28 8.61
CA ILE A 137 12.13 -16.65 8.28
C ILE A 137 11.90 -15.15 8.07
N THR A 138 12.73 -14.35 8.72
CA THR A 138 12.75 -12.90 8.50
C THR A 138 14.13 -12.46 8.05
N PHE A 139 14.16 -11.37 7.27
CA PHE A 139 15.39 -10.73 6.79
C PHE A 139 15.34 -9.21 7.00
N ASP A 140 16.48 -8.54 6.82
CA ASP A 140 16.62 -7.10 7.04
C ASP A 140 16.63 -6.30 5.73
N ASP A 141 17.61 -6.57 4.86
CA ASP A 141 17.84 -5.78 3.65
C ASP A 141 17.44 -6.53 2.38
N SER A 142 17.97 -7.73 2.23
CA SER A 142 17.69 -8.58 1.06
C SER A 142 17.86 -10.06 1.35
N MET A 143 17.18 -10.89 0.55
CA MET A 143 17.28 -12.34 0.62
C MET A 143 16.99 -12.93 -0.76
N ASP A 144 17.79 -13.90 -1.19
CA ASP A 144 17.51 -14.68 -2.40
C ASP A 144 16.88 -16.04 -2.00
N VAL A 145 15.75 -16.36 -2.65
CA VAL A 145 15.05 -17.65 -2.54
C VAL A 145 15.26 -18.43 -3.84
N LEU A 146 15.82 -19.63 -3.74
CA LEU A 146 16.13 -20.47 -4.90
C LEU A 146 15.05 -21.54 -5.09
N LEU A 147 14.46 -21.60 -6.28
CA LEU A 147 13.35 -22.49 -6.60
C LEU A 147 13.73 -23.65 -7.55
N GLY A 148 15.04 -23.86 -7.76
CA GLY A 148 15.53 -24.77 -8.79
C GLY A 148 15.56 -24.09 -10.17
N GLY A 149 16.68 -23.44 -10.48
CA GLY A 149 16.89 -22.70 -11.73
C GLY A 149 16.26 -21.32 -11.82
N VAL A 150 15.46 -20.92 -10.84
CA VAL A 150 14.86 -19.58 -10.73
C VAL A 150 15.28 -18.94 -9.42
N THR A 151 15.82 -17.74 -9.49
CA THR A 151 16.14 -16.91 -8.32
C THR A 151 15.05 -15.88 -8.09
N VAL A 152 14.50 -15.85 -6.88
CA VAL A 152 13.57 -14.84 -6.42
C VAL A 152 14.28 -13.97 -5.39
N ARG A 153 14.48 -12.70 -5.71
CA ARG A 153 15.18 -11.75 -4.85
C ARG A 153 14.18 -10.89 -4.11
N LEU A 154 14.23 -10.92 -2.79
CA LEU A 154 13.44 -10.11 -1.88
C LEU A 154 14.26 -8.88 -1.51
N LEU A 155 13.67 -7.69 -1.65
CA LEU A 155 14.37 -6.42 -1.42
C LEU A 155 13.55 -5.55 -0.46
N TYR A 156 14.12 -5.23 0.69
CA TYR A 156 13.63 -4.15 1.52
C TYR A 156 14.41 -2.88 1.20
N LEU A 157 13.73 -1.89 0.66
CA LEU A 157 14.36 -0.64 0.21
C LEU A 157 14.19 0.52 1.21
N GLY A 158 13.78 0.19 2.43
CA GLY A 158 13.43 1.11 3.51
C GLY A 158 11.93 1.29 3.66
N PRO A 159 11.51 2.00 4.73
CA PRO A 159 10.10 2.29 4.95
C PRO A 159 9.54 3.04 3.73
N SER A 160 8.34 2.68 3.31
CA SER A 160 7.70 3.27 2.13
C SER A 160 6.19 3.30 2.32
N HIS A 161 5.41 2.55 1.54
CA HIS A 161 3.97 2.37 1.72
C HIS A 161 3.61 1.84 3.13
N SER A 162 4.48 0.99 3.67
CA SER A 162 4.53 0.62 5.10
C SER A 162 5.99 0.51 5.55
N ASP A 163 6.23 0.32 6.86
CA ASP A 163 7.57 0.13 7.41
C ASP A 163 8.17 -1.26 7.15
N ASN A 164 7.41 -2.13 6.50
CA ASN A 164 7.78 -3.52 6.26
C ASN A 164 7.59 -3.98 4.82
N LEU A 165 7.18 -3.09 3.89
CA LEU A 165 6.95 -3.43 2.49
C LEU A 165 8.25 -3.81 1.78
N ILE A 166 8.25 -5.01 1.17
CA ILE A 166 9.33 -5.50 0.31
C ILE A 166 8.92 -5.51 -1.16
N GLN A 167 9.92 -5.52 -2.02
CA GLN A 167 9.77 -5.80 -3.45
C GLN A 167 10.23 -7.23 -3.73
N VAL A 168 9.52 -7.95 -4.60
CA VAL A 168 9.90 -9.30 -5.00
C VAL A 168 10.32 -9.28 -6.47
N HIS A 169 11.60 -9.50 -6.72
CA HIS A 169 12.20 -9.39 -8.03
C HIS A 169 12.62 -10.75 -8.58
N VAL A 170 12.32 -11.02 -9.83
CA VAL A 170 12.80 -12.18 -10.59
C VAL A 170 13.74 -11.66 -11.67
N PRO A 171 15.07 -11.51 -11.37
CA PRO A 171 16.00 -10.76 -12.20
C PRO A 171 16.14 -11.33 -13.61
N ASP A 172 16.26 -12.65 -13.72
CA ASP A 172 16.48 -13.34 -15.00
C ASP A 172 15.30 -13.16 -15.98
N GLU A 173 14.11 -12.85 -15.45
CA GLU A 173 12.90 -12.61 -16.23
C GLU A 173 12.49 -11.12 -16.23
N LYS A 174 13.25 -10.26 -15.55
CA LYS A 174 13.04 -8.82 -15.44
C LYS A 174 11.64 -8.44 -14.93
N VAL A 175 11.09 -9.26 -14.04
CA VAL A 175 9.78 -9.07 -13.44
C VAL A 175 9.93 -8.56 -12.02
N MET A 176 9.27 -7.43 -11.72
CA MET A 176 9.15 -6.88 -10.38
C MET A 176 7.71 -7.03 -9.88
N ILE A 177 7.51 -7.79 -8.82
CA ILE A 177 6.25 -7.85 -8.09
C ILE A 177 6.35 -6.78 -7.01
N ALA A 178 5.67 -5.66 -7.24
CA ALA A 178 5.74 -4.44 -6.43
C ALA A 178 4.35 -4.11 -5.90
N VAL A 179 3.87 -4.91 -4.96
CA VAL A 179 2.48 -4.97 -4.54
C VAL A 179 1.91 -3.56 -4.36
N ASP A 180 1.98 -2.92 -3.26
CA ASP A 180 1.41 -1.57 -3.10
C ASP A 180 2.39 -0.43 -3.35
N MET A 181 3.58 -0.73 -3.85
CA MET A 181 4.50 0.28 -4.35
C MET A 181 4.16 0.73 -5.76
N ALA A 182 3.58 -0.15 -6.58
CA ALA A 182 3.25 0.13 -7.98
C ALA A 182 1.78 0.56 -8.11
N LYS A 183 1.52 1.84 -8.02
CA LYS A 183 0.17 2.41 -8.17
C LYS A 183 -0.05 3.11 -9.52
N GLY A 184 1.03 3.48 -10.20
CA GLY A 184 1.01 4.14 -11.50
C GLY A 184 0.23 5.44 -11.50
N LYS A 185 -0.61 5.62 -12.50
CA LYS A 185 -1.53 6.75 -12.60
C LYS A 185 -2.79 6.53 -11.78
N SER A 186 -2.63 6.33 -10.46
CA SER A 186 -3.77 6.22 -9.54
C SER A 186 -3.37 6.71 -8.16
N LEU A 187 -4.27 7.42 -7.48
CA LEU A 187 -4.02 7.96 -6.15
C LEU A 187 -4.15 6.86 -5.09
N TYR A 188 -3.31 6.92 -4.07
CA TYR A 188 -3.53 6.16 -2.83
C TYR A 188 -4.75 6.70 -2.09
N PRO A 189 -5.44 5.85 -1.32
CA PRO A 189 -6.52 6.33 -0.46
C PRO A 189 -6.05 7.37 0.56
N ASP A 190 -4.88 7.15 1.16
CA ASP A 190 -4.23 8.08 2.10
C ASP A 190 -2.73 7.73 2.29
N TYR A 191 -2.02 8.51 3.10
CA TYR A 191 -0.57 8.36 3.38
C TYR A 191 -0.28 8.12 4.87
N ARG A 192 -1.24 7.65 5.67
CA ARG A 192 -1.08 7.54 7.13
C ARG A 192 0.01 6.58 7.55
N ASP A 193 0.16 5.47 6.83
CA ASP A 193 1.15 4.43 7.12
C ASP A 193 2.43 4.60 6.29
N MET A 194 2.44 5.59 5.39
CA MET A 194 3.52 5.83 4.45
C MET A 194 4.59 6.75 5.01
N ASP A 195 5.86 6.38 4.82
CA ASP A 195 6.97 7.33 4.88
C ASP A 195 7.14 7.97 3.49
N VAL A 196 6.61 9.19 3.34
CA VAL A 196 6.58 9.89 2.04
C VAL A 196 7.97 10.14 1.49
N HIS A 197 8.95 10.55 2.34
CA HIS A 197 10.31 10.84 1.90
C HIS A 197 11.02 9.61 1.39
N SER A 198 10.94 8.53 2.15
CA SER A 198 11.55 7.26 1.75
C SER A 198 10.81 6.67 0.54
N THR A 199 9.48 6.82 0.45
CA THR A 199 8.70 6.38 -0.72
C THR A 199 9.16 7.07 -2.00
N LEU A 200 9.37 8.39 -1.97
CA LEU A 200 9.91 9.14 -3.12
C LEU A 200 11.27 8.60 -3.55
N ARG A 201 12.18 8.36 -2.58
CA ARG A 201 13.49 7.76 -2.85
C ARG A 201 13.36 6.37 -3.48
N VAL A 202 12.50 5.50 -2.94
CA VAL A 202 12.29 4.14 -3.43
C VAL A 202 11.67 4.15 -4.83
N LEU A 203 10.66 4.98 -5.08
CA LEU A 203 10.07 5.13 -6.42
C LEU A 203 11.08 5.60 -7.45
N LYS A 204 11.95 6.57 -7.10
CA LYS A 204 13.04 7.03 -7.97
C LYS A 204 14.03 5.90 -8.26
N MET A 205 14.40 5.10 -7.25
CA MET A 205 15.27 3.93 -7.42
C MET A 205 14.65 2.90 -8.37
N LEU A 206 13.44 2.45 -8.10
CA LEU A 206 12.73 1.46 -8.91
C LEU A 206 12.48 1.97 -10.34
N GLY A 207 12.17 3.26 -10.49
CA GLY A 207 11.99 3.91 -11.79
C GLY A 207 13.25 3.99 -12.66
N ASN A 208 14.44 3.76 -12.09
CA ASN A 208 15.74 3.79 -12.79
C ASN A 208 16.49 2.45 -12.74
N MET A 209 15.94 1.42 -12.16
CA MET A 209 16.54 0.09 -12.09
C MET A 209 16.61 -0.55 -13.48
N GLY A 210 17.78 -1.04 -13.91
CA GLY A 210 18.02 -1.43 -15.31
C GLY A 210 17.44 -2.78 -15.74
N ASP A 211 16.95 -3.58 -14.78
CA ASP A 211 16.53 -4.97 -14.96
C ASP A 211 15.04 -5.21 -14.64
N ILE A 212 14.21 -4.22 -14.90
CA ILE A 212 12.75 -4.30 -14.77
C ILE A 212 12.09 -3.98 -16.12
N GLU A 213 11.40 -4.95 -16.69
CA GLU A 213 10.57 -4.76 -17.89
C GLU A 213 9.08 -4.90 -17.59
N VAL A 214 8.74 -5.76 -16.61
CA VAL A 214 7.35 -6.00 -16.21
C VAL A 214 7.18 -5.70 -14.73
N VAL A 215 6.12 -4.98 -14.40
CA VAL A 215 5.75 -4.65 -13.02
C VAL A 215 4.37 -5.24 -12.71
N LEU A 216 4.30 -6.02 -11.63
CA LEU A 216 3.07 -6.63 -11.12
C LEU A 216 2.61 -5.87 -9.86
N PRO A 217 1.61 -5.00 -9.96
CA PRO A 217 1.04 -4.34 -8.79
C PRO A 217 0.05 -5.25 -8.05
N GLY A 218 -0.14 -5.00 -6.76
CA GLY A 218 -1.20 -5.62 -5.96
C GLY A 218 -2.61 -5.17 -6.37
N HIS A 219 -2.72 -3.97 -6.94
CA HIS A 219 -3.98 -3.43 -7.47
C HIS A 219 -3.77 -2.84 -8.87
N GLY A 220 -4.73 -3.05 -9.76
CA GLY A 220 -4.68 -2.52 -11.13
C GLY A 220 -4.03 -3.46 -12.15
N PRO A 221 -3.79 -3.01 -13.37
CA PRO A 221 -3.27 -3.82 -14.46
C PRO A 221 -1.77 -4.10 -14.32
N ILE A 222 -1.29 -5.15 -14.99
CA ILE A 222 0.14 -5.36 -15.24
C ILE A 222 0.68 -4.14 -15.99
N SER A 223 1.86 -3.70 -15.63
CA SER A 223 2.48 -2.48 -16.14
C SER A 223 3.99 -2.67 -16.36
N ASP A 224 4.67 -1.59 -16.55
CA ASP A 224 6.12 -1.51 -16.69
C ASP A 224 6.70 -0.51 -15.67
N GLN A 225 7.97 -0.22 -15.80
CA GLN A 225 8.72 0.66 -14.92
C GLN A 225 8.21 2.13 -14.94
N GLN A 226 7.44 2.53 -15.97
CA GLN A 226 6.81 3.86 -16.01
C GLN A 226 5.83 4.07 -14.86
N ASN A 227 5.25 2.97 -14.36
CA ASN A 227 4.39 2.97 -13.16
C ASN A 227 5.04 3.70 -11.97
N PHE A 228 6.29 3.39 -11.66
CA PHE A 228 7.01 4.03 -10.55
C PHE A 228 7.31 5.50 -10.82
N ARG A 229 7.62 5.87 -12.07
CA ARG A 229 7.89 7.26 -12.46
C ARG A 229 6.63 8.13 -12.37
N ASP A 230 5.49 7.60 -12.81
CA ASP A 230 4.22 8.29 -12.74
C ASP A 230 3.80 8.53 -11.29
N GLN A 231 3.94 7.52 -10.44
CA GLN A 231 3.65 7.64 -9.02
C GLN A 231 4.60 8.61 -8.31
N HIS A 232 5.90 8.57 -8.63
CA HIS A 232 6.89 9.51 -8.11
C HIS A 232 6.50 10.95 -8.46
N ARG A 233 6.14 11.21 -9.72
CA ARG A 233 5.75 12.54 -10.20
C ARG A 233 4.57 13.11 -9.42
N TYR A 234 3.53 12.31 -9.24
CA TYR A 234 2.35 12.72 -8.48
C TYR A 234 2.69 13.02 -7.01
N LEU A 235 3.33 12.06 -6.34
CA LEU A 235 3.65 12.19 -4.92
C LEU A 235 4.59 13.37 -4.64
N GLN A 236 5.57 13.61 -5.52
CA GLN A 236 6.48 14.76 -5.44
C GLN A 236 5.72 16.08 -5.63
N ALA A 237 4.84 16.18 -6.63
CA ALA A 237 4.06 17.38 -6.89
C ALA A 237 3.13 17.72 -5.72
N LEU A 238 2.41 16.72 -5.21
CA LEU A 238 1.53 16.88 -4.05
C LEU A 238 2.31 17.38 -2.81
N ARG A 239 3.45 16.73 -2.53
CA ARG A 239 4.30 17.12 -1.41
C ARG A 239 4.79 18.56 -1.54
N ASP A 240 5.33 18.91 -2.68
CA ASP A 240 5.94 20.23 -2.93
C ASP A 240 4.88 21.33 -2.85
N GLU A 241 3.72 21.13 -3.46
CA GLU A 241 2.66 22.15 -3.48
C GLU A 241 2.05 22.35 -2.08
N VAL A 242 1.77 21.27 -1.35
CA VAL A 242 1.29 21.38 0.03
C VAL A 242 2.33 22.05 0.92
N LEU A 243 3.62 21.70 0.79
CA LEU A 243 4.70 22.29 1.58
C LEU A 243 4.86 23.78 1.29
N ASP A 244 4.86 24.19 0.01
CA ASP A 244 5.00 25.58 -0.40
C ASP A 244 3.88 26.47 0.21
N TYR A 245 2.64 25.99 0.25
CA TYR A 245 1.55 26.71 0.91
C TYR A 245 1.69 26.70 2.44
N MET A 246 2.14 25.60 3.06
CA MET A 246 2.41 25.56 4.51
C MET A 246 3.47 26.60 4.90
N VAL A 247 4.58 26.66 4.15
CA VAL A 247 5.67 27.61 4.38
C VAL A 247 5.22 29.06 4.18
N SER A 248 4.28 29.30 3.26
CA SER A 248 3.68 30.63 3.05
C SER A 248 2.64 31.01 4.10
N GLY A 249 2.42 30.16 5.11
CA GLY A 249 1.52 30.43 6.24
C GLY A 249 0.05 30.19 5.95
N LYS A 250 -0.27 29.41 4.91
CA LYS A 250 -1.65 29.03 4.61
C LYS A 250 -2.16 27.99 5.60
N SER A 251 -3.43 28.14 5.99
CA SER A 251 -4.15 27.13 6.78
C SER A 251 -4.47 25.90 5.92
N LEU A 252 -4.68 24.74 6.56
CA LEU A 252 -5.12 23.53 5.85
C LEU A 252 -6.41 23.76 5.03
N ALA A 253 -7.34 24.57 5.55
CA ALA A 253 -8.58 24.88 4.82
C ALA A 253 -8.27 25.61 3.51
N GLU A 254 -7.39 26.63 3.53
CA GLU A 254 -6.98 27.35 2.32
C GLU A 254 -6.19 26.43 1.36
N ILE A 255 -5.32 25.55 1.88
CA ILE A 255 -4.52 24.62 1.06
C ILE A 255 -5.44 23.67 0.29
N ARG A 256 -6.48 23.15 0.91
CA ARG A 256 -7.49 22.28 0.26
C ARG A 256 -8.21 22.95 -0.91
N ASP A 257 -8.39 24.28 -0.85
CA ASP A 257 -9.03 25.07 -1.92
C ASP A 257 -8.02 25.46 -3.02
N LEU A 258 -6.73 25.50 -2.71
CA LEU A 258 -5.68 25.99 -3.61
C LEU A 258 -4.99 24.88 -4.39
N VAL A 259 -4.80 23.70 -3.78
CA VAL A 259 -4.11 22.56 -4.42
C VAL A 259 -5.07 21.83 -5.33
N THR A 260 -4.86 21.92 -6.64
CA THR A 260 -5.72 21.26 -7.64
C THR A 260 -5.02 20.12 -8.35
N LEU A 261 -3.71 20.19 -8.53
CA LEU A 261 -2.90 19.20 -9.26
C LEU A 261 -3.50 18.83 -10.61
N ASP A 262 -3.95 19.82 -11.40
CA ASP A 262 -4.67 19.66 -12.68
C ASP A 262 -3.89 18.80 -13.68
N ASP A 263 -2.56 18.82 -13.66
CA ASP A 263 -1.68 17.99 -14.48
C ASP A 263 -1.84 16.48 -14.22
N PHE A 264 -2.54 16.11 -13.15
CA PHE A 264 -2.81 14.73 -12.74
C PHE A 264 -4.32 14.39 -12.74
N SER A 265 -5.13 15.23 -13.38
CA SER A 265 -6.59 15.04 -13.45
C SER A 265 -7.00 13.75 -14.18
N ASP A 266 -6.12 13.18 -15.03
CA ASP A 266 -6.29 11.87 -15.65
C ASP A 266 -5.95 10.68 -14.75
N TYR A 267 -5.42 10.92 -13.53
CA TYR A 267 -5.09 9.83 -12.60
C TYR A 267 -6.34 9.26 -11.94
N GLY A 268 -6.38 7.94 -11.86
CA GLY A 268 -7.50 7.23 -11.24
C GLY A 268 -7.74 7.66 -9.79
N GLY A 269 -8.95 8.11 -9.50
CA GLY A 269 -9.35 8.56 -8.18
C GLY A 269 -9.04 10.03 -7.87
N HIS A 270 -8.51 10.82 -8.81
CA HIS A 270 -8.17 12.24 -8.60
C HIS A 270 -9.34 13.00 -7.93
N ASP A 271 -10.50 13.10 -8.58
CA ASP A 271 -11.65 13.85 -8.05
C ASP A 271 -12.15 13.38 -6.68
N ARG A 272 -11.88 12.14 -6.33
CA ARG A 272 -12.40 11.52 -5.11
C ARG A 272 -11.40 11.53 -3.96
N LEU A 273 -10.10 11.44 -4.26
CA LEU A 273 -9.05 11.19 -3.26
C LEU A 273 -8.10 12.37 -3.08
N LEU A 274 -8.08 13.36 -3.98
CA LEU A 274 -7.15 14.48 -3.90
C LEU A 274 -7.27 15.21 -2.56
N ASP A 275 -8.50 15.56 -2.14
CA ASP A 275 -8.74 16.22 -0.86
C ASP A 275 -8.18 15.42 0.33
N GLN A 276 -8.43 14.12 0.36
CA GLN A 276 -7.88 13.23 1.38
C GLN A 276 -6.34 13.16 1.32
N ASN A 277 -5.78 13.15 0.11
CA ASN A 277 -4.33 13.14 -0.09
C ASN A 277 -3.69 14.45 0.41
N ILE A 278 -4.31 15.60 0.18
CA ILE A 278 -3.85 16.89 0.70
C ILE A 278 -3.85 16.88 2.24
N VAL A 279 -4.94 16.43 2.84
CA VAL A 279 -5.05 16.37 4.31
C VAL A 279 -3.98 15.46 4.92
N THR A 280 -3.80 14.27 4.38
CA THR A 280 -2.82 13.32 4.92
C THR A 280 -1.37 13.73 4.61
N MET A 281 -1.12 14.40 3.48
CA MET A 281 0.19 15.00 3.18
C MET A 281 0.52 16.15 4.13
N TRP A 282 -0.45 17.05 4.37
CA TRP A 282 -0.29 18.13 5.34
C TRP A 282 0.01 17.60 6.74
N ASP A 283 -0.72 16.57 7.19
CA ASP A 283 -0.50 15.93 8.49
C ASP A 283 0.90 15.29 8.58
N TYR A 284 1.33 14.61 7.51
CA TYR A 284 2.68 14.05 7.42
C TYR A 284 3.76 15.13 7.57
N LEU A 285 3.69 16.18 6.76
CA LEU A 285 4.66 17.27 6.76
C LEU A 285 4.67 18.02 8.10
N TYR A 286 3.51 18.24 8.69
CA TYR A 286 3.37 18.89 9.99
C TYR A 286 4.02 18.07 11.12
N ARG A 287 3.80 16.77 11.15
CA ARG A 287 4.37 15.86 12.17
C ARG A 287 5.89 15.77 12.07
N TYR A 288 6.41 15.66 10.87
CA TYR A 288 7.84 15.50 10.64
C TYR A 288 8.59 16.83 10.58
N ARG A 289 7.87 17.96 10.66
CA ARG A 289 8.43 19.32 10.70
C ARG A 289 9.48 19.51 9.62
N GLU A 290 9.11 19.26 8.37
CA GLU A 290 9.97 19.50 7.23
C GLU A 290 10.64 20.87 7.35
N PRO A 291 11.95 20.97 7.11
CA PRO A 291 12.60 22.27 7.11
C PRO A 291 11.94 23.17 6.07
N ASN A 292 11.70 24.42 6.47
CA ASN A 292 11.08 25.45 5.62
C ASN A 292 11.93 25.86 4.40
N GLN A 293 13.00 25.12 4.12
CA GLN A 293 13.88 25.32 3.00
C GLN A 293 14.05 24.02 2.24
N ARG A 294 14.01 24.09 0.93
CA ARG A 294 14.41 22.97 0.08
C ARG A 294 15.91 22.78 0.27
N ILE A 295 16.29 21.70 0.93
CA ILE A 295 17.69 21.28 1.01
C ILE A 295 18.06 20.74 -0.37
N THR A 296 19.06 21.32 -1.00
CA THR A 296 19.61 20.79 -2.24
C THR A 296 20.28 19.43 -1.99
N GLU A 297 20.41 18.59 -3.03
CA GLU A 297 21.09 17.30 -2.89
C GLU A 297 22.52 17.47 -2.35
N ASP A 298 23.21 18.55 -2.72
CA ASP A 298 24.56 18.88 -2.26
C ASP A 298 24.59 19.24 -0.76
N GLU A 299 23.62 20.01 -0.29
CA GLU A 299 23.49 20.35 1.14
C GLU A 299 23.16 19.11 2.00
N ALA A 300 22.32 18.21 1.47
CA ALA A 300 22.01 16.95 2.13
C ALA A 300 23.24 16.01 2.24
N VAL A 301 24.14 16.05 1.26
CA VAL A 301 25.42 15.30 1.30
C VAL A 301 26.35 15.89 2.36
N LEU A 302 26.51 17.20 2.38
CA LEU A 302 27.35 17.88 3.38
C LEU A 302 26.88 17.62 4.82
N CYS A 303 25.55 17.62 5.03
CA CYS A 303 24.96 17.28 6.33
C CYS A 303 25.23 15.83 6.78
N ARG A 304 25.40 14.90 5.85
CA ARG A 304 25.71 13.49 6.19
C ARG A 304 27.18 13.30 6.54
N GLU A 305 28.08 14.09 5.95
CA GLU A 305 29.51 14.00 6.18
C GLU A 305 29.95 14.76 7.44
N ASP A 306 29.27 15.84 7.79
CA ASP A 306 29.56 16.62 9.00
C ASP A 306 28.27 17.20 9.63
N VAL A 307 27.83 16.59 10.72
CA VAL A 307 26.63 17.02 11.49
C VAL A 307 26.76 18.47 12.01
N THR A 308 27.96 19.04 12.10
CA THR A 308 28.14 20.43 12.53
C THR A 308 27.78 21.42 11.43
N GLN A 309 27.86 21.03 10.17
CA GLN A 309 27.46 21.86 9.01
C GLN A 309 25.95 21.95 8.85
N CYS A 310 25.18 20.99 9.34
CA CYS A 310 23.71 21.08 9.38
C CYS A 310 23.18 22.20 10.29
N ARG A 311 24.01 22.71 11.19
CA ARG A 311 23.62 23.77 12.14
C ARG A 311 23.89 25.18 11.63
N THR A 312 24.59 25.33 10.53
CA THR A 312 25.04 26.63 9.97
C THR A 312 24.21 27.14 8.80
N ALA A 313 23.26 26.35 8.28
CA ALA A 313 22.25 26.88 7.36
C ALA A 313 21.37 27.86 8.16
N ASP A 314 21.61 29.14 7.96
CA ASP A 314 21.11 30.29 8.72
C ASP A 314 19.62 30.15 9.09
N ARG A 315 19.35 30.02 10.37
CA ARG A 315 18.08 30.52 10.90
C ARG A 315 18.13 32.02 10.79
N PRO A 316 17.21 32.68 10.07
CA PRO A 316 17.03 34.12 10.23
C PRO A 316 16.80 34.36 11.72
N ALA A 317 17.59 35.24 12.31
CA ALA A 317 17.43 35.62 13.69
C ALA A 317 15.96 36.01 13.92
N SER A 318 15.27 35.26 14.77
CA SER A 318 13.95 35.63 15.22
C SER A 318 14.09 36.95 15.98
N THR A 319 13.72 38.03 15.35
CA THR A 319 13.43 39.27 16.08
C THR A 319 12.17 38.98 16.90
N LEU A 320 12.35 38.80 18.19
CA LEU A 320 11.31 38.89 19.21
C LEU A 320 10.74 40.31 19.24
#